data_eebb4eecbb9a9ef948e42f6d0adedde1
#
_entry.id   eebb4eecbb9a9ef948e42f6d0adedde1
#
_cell.length_a   1.000
_cell.length_b   1.000
_cell.length_c   1.000
_cell.angle_alpha   90.00
_cell.angle_beta   90.00
_cell.angle_gamma   90.00
#
_symmetry.space_group_name_H-M   'P 1'
#
loop_
_entity.id
_entity.type
_entity.pdbx_description
1 polymer ?
#
loop_
_entity_poly.entity_id
_entity_poly.type
_entity_poly.pdbx_seq_one_letter_code
_entity_poly.pdbx_strand_id
1 'polypeptide(L)'
;MRKHQEKNPITAPFKYVMRKVTSCFKKKENTKGLRTGAQMDPFRMSEKDASLLEKIVSNISCDVDKKTEVITIKVEDQDPLICATMADSVRVHLQDFITRYRTNKARIDVEHYEKLAVKSKKEYEYCAQIYSAYCDANQDVTLQSFLSKRDELENEMQLKFNTYSAMRTQLEAMRAKLQEKTPAFTTLQCAT
;
A
#
# COMPACT_ATOMS: atom_id res chain seq x y z
N MET A 1 36.50 7.98 20.24
CA MET A 1 35.40 8.89 19.87
C MET A 1 34.94 8.52 18.46
N ARG A 2 33.87 7.72 18.32
CA ARG A 2 33.26 7.38 17.02
C ARG A 2 32.21 8.44 16.71
N LYS A 3 32.42 9.22 15.64
CA LYS A 3 31.44 10.18 15.14
C LYS A 3 30.23 9.41 14.57
N HIS A 4 29.07 9.55 15.20
CA HIS A 4 27.77 9.13 14.69
C HIS A 4 27.46 10.03 13.48
N GLN A 5 27.56 9.48 12.27
CA GLN A 5 27.08 10.14 11.07
C GLN A 5 25.56 9.96 11.04
N GLU A 6 24.82 11.00 11.33
CA GLU A 6 23.37 11.07 11.12
C GLU A 6 23.08 10.86 9.65
N LYS A 7 22.55 9.70 9.31
CA LYS A 7 22.05 9.39 7.96
C LYS A 7 20.78 10.19 7.73
N ASN A 8 20.84 11.21 6.88
CA ASN A 8 19.67 11.97 6.44
C ASN A 8 18.57 11.03 5.95
N PRO A 9 17.35 11.06 6.54
CA PRO A 9 16.28 10.13 6.21
C PRO A 9 15.75 10.28 4.78
N ILE A 10 16.10 11.36 4.08
CA ILE A 10 15.64 11.65 2.72
C ILE A 10 16.47 10.94 1.63
N THR A 11 17.76 10.63 1.91
CA THR A 11 18.63 9.96 0.92
C THR A 11 18.55 8.44 0.93
N ALA A 12 18.09 7.84 2.04
CA ALA A 12 17.91 6.40 2.15
C ALA A 12 16.81 5.84 1.19
N PRO A 13 15.64 6.49 1.03
CA PRO A 13 14.60 6.02 0.11
C PRO A 13 15.01 6.09 -1.37
N PHE A 14 15.85 7.07 -1.75
CA PHE A 14 16.29 7.23 -3.13
C PHE A 14 17.14 6.04 -3.63
N LYS A 15 18.07 5.54 -2.81
CA LYS A 15 18.83 4.30 -3.13
C LYS A 15 17.94 3.06 -3.26
N TYR A 16 16.82 3.01 -2.52
CA TYR A 16 15.88 1.90 -2.59
C TYR A 16 14.99 1.98 -3.86
N VAL A 17 14.57 3.18 -4.26
CA VAL A 17 13.82 3.41 -5.51
C VAL A 17 14.65 3.01 -6.72
N MET A 18 15.91 3.41 -6.76
CA MET A 18 16.81 3.05 -7.87
C MET A 18 17.04 1.54 -7.95
N ARG A 19 17.06 0.81 -6.84
CA ARG A 19 17.15 -0.66 -6.84
C ARG A 19 15.89 -1.34 -7.40
N LYS A 20 14.72 -0.66 -7.34
CA LYS A 20 13.47 -1.14 -7.93
C LYS A 20 13.26 -0.71 -9.38
N VAL A 21 13.78 0.45 -9.79
CA VAL A 21 13.76 0.89 -11.19
C VAL A 21 14.47 -0.14 -12.08
N THR A 22 15.57 -0.74 -11.63
CA THR A 22 16.26 -1.81 -12.36
C THR A 22 15.48 -3.13 -12.42
N SER A 23 14.51 -3.36 -11.52
CA SER A 23 13.67 -4.56 -11.54
C SER A 23 12.42 -4.43 -12.42
N CYS A 24 12.01 -3.20 -12.76
CA CYS A 24 10.82 -2.95 -13.57
C CYS A 24 11.04 -2.99 -15.07
N PHE A 25 12.28 -3.07 -15.56
CA PHE A 25 12.57 -3.34 -16.98
C PHE A 25 12.17 -4.77 -17.44
N LYS A 26 11.48 -5.52 -16.57
CA LYS A 26 10.95 -6.87 -16.85
C LYS A 26 9.48 -6.90 -17.26
N LYS A 27 8.99 -5.98 -18.08
CA LYS A 27 7.70 -6.19 -18.74
C LYS A 27 7.94 -6.89 -20.06
N LYS A 28 7.52 -8.14 -20.09
CA LYS A 28 7.57 -9.08 -21.20
C LYS A 28 6.75 -8.55 -22.38
N GLU A 29 7.39 -7.89 -23.33
CA GLU A 29 6.81 -7.72 -24.66
C GLU A 29 7.34 -8.84 -25.54
N ASN A 30 6.41 -9.66 -26.09
CA ASN A 30 6.67 -10.67 -27.12
C ASN A 30 7.04 -9.94 -28.41
N THR A 31 8.29 -9.61 -28.61
CA THR A 31 8.87 -9.32 -29.92
C THR A 31 9.83 -10.44 -30.27
N LYS A 32 9.39 -11.32 -31.18
CA LYS A 32 10.25 -12.30 -31.85
C LYS A 32 11.34 -11.53 -32.59
N GLY A 33 12.59 -11.69 -32.18
CA GLY A 33 13.71 -11.38 -33.04
C GLY A 33 14.73 -10.34 -32.57
N LEU A 34 15.04 -10.24 -31.27
CA LEU A 34 16.29 -9.58 -30.87
C LEU A 34 16.92 -10.39 -29.71
N ARG A 35 18.23 -10.59 -29.79
CA ARG A 35 19.03 -11.44 -28.88
C ARG A 35 18.66 -11.15 -27.44
N THR A 36 18.24 -12.19 -26.75
CA THR A 36 17.91 -12.26 -25.33
C THR A 36 18.95 -11.52 -24.50
N GLY A 37 18.65 -10.31 -24.07
CA GLY A 37 19.43 -9.64 -23.05
C GLY A 37 19.47 -10.53 -21.82
N ALA A 38 20.66 -10.89 -21.37
CA ALA A 38 20.86 -11.68 -20.17
C ALA A 38 20.02 -11.05 -19.04
N GLN A 39 19.20 -11.89 -18.42
CA GLN A 39 18.34 -11.50 -17.32
C GLN A 39 19.24 -11.02 -16.18
N MET A 40 19.39 -9.69 -16.01
CA MET A 40 20.21 -9.10 -14.97
C MET A 40 19.64 -9.49 -13.61
N ASP A 41 20.37 -10.33 -12.89
CA ASP A 41 20.03 -10.67 -11.52
C ASP A 41 20.62 -9.57 -10.61
N PRO A 42 19.81 -8.81 -9.87
CA PRO A 42 20.29 -7.70 -9.02
C PRO A 42 21.25 -8.16 -7.91
N PHE A 43 21.31 -9.47 -7.62
CA PHE A 43 22.22 -10.04 -6.62
C PHE A 43 23.51 -10.63 -7.23
N ARG A 44 23.53 -10.88 -8.55
CA ARG A 44 24.69 -11.42 -9.29
C ARG A 44 25.00 -10.54 -10.48
N MET A 45 25.39 -9.32 -10.22
CA MET A 45 25.73 -8.37 -11.26
C MET A 45 27.20 -8.48 -11.59
N SER A 46 27.54 -8.50 -12.90
CA SER A 46 28.92 -8.40 -13.35
C SER A 46 29.49 -7.01 -12.94
N GLU A 47 30.79 -6.95 -12.68
CA GLU A 47 31.48 -5.69 -12.35
C GLU A 47 31.28 -4.62 -13.44
N LYS A 48 31.24 -5.05 -14.71
CA LYS A 48 30.94 -4.17 -15.86
C LYS A 48 29.51 -3.63 -15.83
N ASP A 49 28.54 -4.47 -15.50
CA ASP A 49 27.11 -4.06 -15.40
C ASP A 49 26.90 -3.13 -14.20
N ALA A 50 27.62 -3.39 -13.11
CA ALA A 50 27.58 -2.52 -11.93
C ALA A 50 28.12 -1.11 -12.24
N SER A 51 29.24 -1.03 -12.95
CA SER A 51 29.83 0.26 -13.35
C SER A 51 28.96 1.02 -14.36
N LEU A 52 28.27 0.29 -15.26
CA LEU A 52 27.31 0.88 -16.20
C LEU A 52 26.10 1.46 -15.45
N LEU A 53 25.56 0.72 -14.49
CA LEU A 53 24.45 1.17 -13.66
C LEU A 53 24.82 2.40 -12.83
N GLU A 54 26.02 2.44 -12.29
CA GLU A 54 26.50 3.60 -11.53
C GLU A 54 26.58 4.86 -12.41
N LYS A 55 27.03 4.72 -13.66
CA LYS A 55 27.01 5.82 -14.64
C LYS A 55 25.58 6.28 -14.94
N ILE A 56 24.65 5.38 -15.22
CA ILE A 56 23.24 5.73 -15.48
C ILE A 56 22.63 6.44 -14.26
N VAL A 57 22.94 5.98 -13.05
CA VAL A 57 22.44 6.60 -11.81
C VAL A 57 23.03 7.98 -11.60
N SER A 58 24.30 8.21 -11.96
CA SER A 58 24.95 9.50 -11.84
C SER A 58 24.36 10.57 -12.79
N ASN A 59 23.77 10.13 -13.90
CA ASN A 59 23.12 10.98 -14.88
C ASN A 59 21.69 11.40 -14.50
N ILE A 60 21.17 10.89 -13.38
CA ILE A 60 19.83 11.22 -12.90
C ILE A 60 19.94 12.01 -11.60
N SER A 61 19.44 13.24 -11.61
CA SER A 61 19.33 14.07 -10.41
C SER A 61 17.88 14.38 -10.08
N CYS A 62 17.58 14.46 -8.78
CA CYS A 62 16.26 14.76 -8.29
C CYS A 62 16.36 15.79 -7.16
N ASP A 63 15.80 16.96 -7.38
CA ASP A 63 15.77 18.06 -6.43
C ASP A 63 14.36 18.30 -5.93
N VAL A 64 14.23 18.63 -4.65
CA VAL A 64 12.94 18.94 -4.00
C VAL A 64 13.00 20.35 -3.43
N ASP A 65 12.20 21.23 -3.96
CA ASP A 65 12.00 22.55 -3.37
C ASP A 65 11.05 22.45 -2.17
N LYS A 66 11.60 22.73 -0.98
CA LYS A 66 10.84 22.65 0.29
C LYS A 66 9.76 23.73 0.45
N LYS A 67 9.81 24.82 -0.33
CA LYS A 67 8.84 25.91 -0.24
C LYS A 67 7.63 25.66 -1.12
N THR A 68 7.87 25.14 -2.33
CA THR A 68 6.82 24.89 -3.32
C THR A 68 6.37 23.44 -3.36
N GLU A 69 7.08 22.53 -2.66
CA GLU A 69 6.88 21.07 -2.71
C GLU A 69 7.01 20.47 -4.12
N VAL A 70 7.65 21.21 -5.02
CA VAL A 70 7.89 20.77 -6.40
C VAL A 70 9.10 19.86 -6.43
N ILE A 71 8.94 18.71 -7.10
CA ILE A 71 10.00 17.75 -7.36
C ILE A 71 10.46 17.93 -8.80
N THR A 72 11.74 18.27 -8.98
CA THR A 72 12.36 18.41 -10.29
C THR A 72 13.26 17.22 -10.56
N ILE A 73 13.00 16.51 -11.66
CA ILE A 73 13.79 15.37 -12.13
C ILE A 73 14.58 15.84 -13.35
N LYS A 74 15.89 15.70 -13.31
CA LYS A 74 16.80 15.99 -14.44
C LYS A 74 17.49 14.70 -14.85
N VAL A 75 17.50 14.44 -16.14
CA VAL A 75 18.17 13.28 -16.74
C VAL A 75 19.07 13.76 -17.86
N GLU A 76 20.30 13.29 -17.89
CA GLU A 76 21.29 13.61 -18.91
C GLU A 76 21.71 12.33 -19.64
N ASP A 77 21.57 12.30 -20.97
CA ASP A 77 22.05 11.20 -21.81
C ASP A 77 22.42 11.77 -23.21
N GLN A 78 23.07 10.96 -24.03
CA GLN A 78 23.47 11.32 -25.39
C GLN A 78 22.27 11.30 -26.36
N ASP A 79 21.28 10.47 -26.12
CA ASP A 79 20.08 10.33 -26.95
C ASP A 79 18.87 11.00 -26.27
N PRO A 80 18.26 12.00 -26.93
CA PRO A 80 17.10 12.71 -26.36
C PRO A 80 15.90 11.79 -26.11
N LEU A 81 15.70 10.74 -26.92
CA LEU A 81 14.60 9.78 -26.72
C LEU A 81 14.84 8.95 -25.44
N ILE A 82 16.09 8.55 -25.18
CA ILE A 82 16.46 7.84 -23.97
C ILE A 82 16.25 8.75 -22.75
N CYS A 83 16.69 10.01 -22.82
CA CYS A 83 16.46 10.98 -21.76
C CYS A 83 14.99 11.12 -21.39
N ALA A 84 14.12 11.33 -22.39
CA ALA A 84 12.69 11.51 -22.17
C ALA A 84 12.02 10.27 -21.56
N THR A 85 12.29 9.07 -22.11
CA THR A 85 11.72 7.81 -21.60
C THR A 85 12.24 7.47 -20.20
N MET A 86 13.50 7.79 -19.91
CA MET A 86 14.09 7.59 -18.58
C MET A 86 13.50 8.53 -17.55
N ALA A 87 13.34 9.84 -17.89
CA ALA A 87 12.71 10.82 -17.02
C ALA A 87 11.26 10.43 -16.67
N ASP A 88 10.47 9.99 -17.65
CA ASP A 88 9.11 9.51 -17.44
C ASP A 88 9.07 8.25 -16.56
N SER A 89 9.97 7.31 -16.78
CA SER A 89 10.07 6.09 -15.96
C SER A 89 10.40 6.42 -14.51
N VAL A 90 11.38 7.31 -14.30
CA VAL A 90 11.78 7.77 -12.95
C VAL A 90 10.62 8.47 -12.28
N ARG A 91 9.90 9.36 -12.99
CA ARG A 91 8.71 10.05 -12.48
C ARG A 91 7.65 9.08 -11.99
N VAL A 92 7.24 8.11 -12.82
CA VAL A 92 6.21 7.12 -12.47
C VAL A 92 6.62 6.29 -11.24
N HIS A 93 7.86 5.82 -11.21
CA HIS A 93 8.35 5.02 -10.09
C HIS A 93 8.48 5.81 -8.79
N LEU A 94 8.87 7.08 -8.89
CA LEU A 94 8.96 7.98 -7.74
C LEU A 94 7.56 8.25 -7.14
N GLN A 95 6.57 8.54 -8.00
CA GLN A 95 5.18 8.73 -7.58
C GLN A 95 4.63 7.50 -6.87
N ASP A 96 4.81 6.30 -7.46
CA ASP A 96 4.37 5.03 -6.86
C ASP A 96 5.07 4.77 -5.52
N PHE A 97 6.38 5.02 -5.45
CA PHE A 97 7.14 4.85 -4.21
C PHE A 97 6.65 5.78 -3.09
N ILE A 98 6.50 7.08 -3.37
CA ILE A 98 6.03 8.06 -2.38
C ILE A 98 4.62 7.70 -1.91
N THR A 99 3.73 7.33 -2.83
CA THR A 99 2.37 6.90 -2.50
C THR A 99 2.39 5.69 -1.58
N ARG A 100 3.13 4.65 -1.93
CA ARG A 100 3.26 3.44 -1.09
C ARG A 100 3.88 3.75 0.26
N TYR A 101 4.92 4.58 0.29
CA TYR A 101 5.59 4.95 1.54
C TYR A 101 4.64 5.68 2.49
N ARG A 102 3.87 6.66 1.98
CA ARG A 102 2.92 7.44 2.79
C ARG A 102 1.71 6.61 3.24
N THR A 103 1.23 5.70 2.40
CA THR A 103 -0.01 4.95 2.66
C THR A 103 0.22 3.59 3.33
N ASN A 104 1.45 3.09 3.41
CA ASN A 104 1.74 1.72 3.86
C ASN A 104 1.13 1.39 5.22
N LYS A 105 1.32 2.26 6.22
CA LYS A 105 0.74 2.05 7.56
C LYS A 105 -0.79 2.08 7.53
N ALA A 106 -1.37 3.06 6.84
CA ALA A 106 -2.83 3.18 6.75
C ALA A 106 -3.46 1.98 6.01
N ARG A 107 -2.78 1.39 5.02
CA ARG A 107 -3.23 0.17 4.34
C ARG A 107 -3.23 -1.03 5.26
N ILE A 108 -2.20 -1.19 6.09
CA ILE A 108 -2.14 -2.25 7.09
C ILE A 108 -3.26 -2.09 8.11
N ASP A 109 -3.52 -0.86 8.56
CA ASP A 109 -4.60 -0.56 9.49
C ASP A 109 -5.97 -0.91 8.88
N VAL A 110 -6.23 -0.54 7.62
CA VAL A 110 -7.46 -0.90 6.90
C VAL A 110 -7.62 -2.42 6.80
N GLU A 111 -6.59 -3.15 6.38
CA GLU A 111 -6.62 -4.61 6.28
C GLU A 111 -6.93 -5.28 7.64
N HIS A 112 -6.35 -4.73 8.71
CA HIS A 112 -6.61 -5.22 10.07
C HIS A 112 -8.08 -5.04 10.46
N TYR A 113 -8.64 -3.83 10.27
CA TYR A 113 -10.04 -3.56 10.61
C TYR A 113 -11.02 -4.28 9.67
N GLU A 114 -10.66 -4.55 8.41
CA GLU A 114 -11.46 -5.43 7.53
C GLU A 114 -11.59 -6.85 8.10
N LYS A 115 -10.48 -7.43 8.55
CA LYS A 115 -10.50 -8.76 9.18
C LYS A 115 -11.34 -8.76 10.46
N LEU A 116 -11.23 -7.72 11.29
CA LEU A 116 -12.03 -7.58 12.51
C LEU A 116 -13.52 -7.42 12.21
N ALA A 117 -13.89 -6.60 11.24
CA ALA A 117 -15.29 -6.40 10.84
C ALA A 117 -15.91 -7.68 10.29
N VAL A 118 -15.18 -8.45 9.47
CA VAL A 118 -15.63 -9.75 8.96
C VAL A 118 -15.81 -10.76 10.11
N LYS A 119 -14.88 -10.79 11.07
CA LYS A 119 -14.99 -11.68 12.25
C LYS A 119 -16.19 -11.31 13.10
N SER A 120 -16.34 -10.04 13.46
CA SER A 120 -17.46 -9.55 14.29
C SER A 120 -18.81 -9.79 13.61
N LYS A 121 -18.88 -9.64 12.28
CA LYS A 121 -20.08 -9.95 11.50
C LYS A 121 -20.49 -11.42 11.63
N LYS A 122 -19.54 -12.34 11.49
CA LYS A 122 -19.80 -13.78 11.64
C LYS A 122 -20.27 -14.13 13.06
N GLU A 123 -19.66 -13.50 14.07
CA GLU A 123 -20.07 -13.72 15.47
C GLU A 123 -21.50 -13.22 15.70
N TYR A 124 -21.86 -12.05 15.18
CA TYR A 124 -23.22 -11.53 15.23
C TYR A 124 -24.21 -12.45 14.49
N GLU A 125 -23.91 -12.85 13.25
CA GLU A 125 -24.76 -13.74 12.46
C GLU A 125 -24.99 -15.09 13.16
N TYR A 126 -23.97 -15.63 13.81
CA TYR A 126 -24.07 -16.86 14.60
C TYR A 126 -25.01 -16.68 15.81
N CYS A 127 -24.84 -15.60 16.60
CA CYS A 127 -25.75 -15.32 17.73
C CYS A 127 -27.18 -15.05 17.26
N ALA A 128 -27.38 -14.37 16.15
CA ALA A 128 -28.68 -14.10 15.56
C ALA A 128 -29.39 -15.41 15.14
N GLN A 129 -28.65 -16.36 14.56
CA GLN A 129 -29.18 -17.67 14.20
C GLN A 129 -29.60 -18.47 15.45
N ILE A 130 -28.80 -18.47 16.53
CA ILE A 130 -29.15 -19.15 17.78
C ILE A 130 -30.37 -18.52 18.38
N TYR A 131 -30.46 -17.19 18.46
CA TYR A 131 -31.63 -16.49 18.98
C TYR A 131 -32.89 -16.82 18.19
N SER A 132 -32.82 -16.73 16.84
CA SER A 132 -33.96 -17.08 15.98
C SER A 132 -34.40 -18.50 16.16
N ALA A 133 -33.48 -19.48 16.12
CA ALA A 133 -33.80 -20.88 16.31
C ALA A 133 -34.44 -21.17 17.69
N TYR A 134 -33.97 -20.48 18.74
CA TYR A 134 -34.55 -20.59 20.08
C TYR A 134 -35.98 -20.04 20.13
N CYS A 135 -36.23 -18.88 19.51
CA CYS A 135 -37.56 -18.28 19.43
C CYS A 135 -38.55 -19.21 18.65
N ASP A 136 -38.08 -19.74 17.50
CA ASP A 136 -38.91 -20.62 16.66
C ASP A 136 -39.29 -21.92 17.36
N ALA A 137 -38.36 -22.48 18.15
CA ALA A 137 -38.59 -23.72 18.88
C ALA A 137 -39.51 -23.55 20.12
N ASN A 138 -39.69 -22.31 20.61
CA ASN A 138 -40.39 -22.04 21.88
C ASN A 138 -41.51 -20.97 21.74
N GLN A 139 -42.19 -20.92 20.60
CA GLN A 139 -43.19 -19.88 20.30
C GLN A 139 -44.34 -19.80 21.31
N ASP A 140 -44.80 -20.93 21.85
CA ASP A 140 -45.96 -21.02 22.75
C ASP A 140 -45.61 -21.19 24.24
N VAL A 141 -44.32 -21.06 24.59
CA VAL A 141 -43.85 -21.31 25.96
C VAL A 141 -43.86 -20.04 26.79
N THR A 142 -44.68 -20.03 27.85
CA THR A 142 -44.84 -18.91 28.80
C THR A 142 -44.07 -19.09 30.11
N LEU A 143 -43.28 -20.15 30.24
CA LEU A 143 -42.47 -20.39 31.44
C LEU A 143 -41.39 -19.36 31.62
N GLN A 144 -41.25 -18.77 32.80
CA GLN A 144 -40.31 -17.70 33.12
C GLN A 144 -38.84 -18.06 32.79
N SER A 145 -38.46 -19.34 32.95
CA SER A 145 -37.11 -19.78 32.62
C SER A 145 -36.79 -19.66 31.12
N PHE A 146 -37.79 -19.92 30.25
CA PHE A 146 -37.61 -19.72 28.79
C PHE A 146 -37.57 -18.28 28.40
N LEU A 147 -38.35 -17.40 29.04
CA LEU A 147 -38.30 -15.96 28.81
C LEU A 147 -36.94 -15.39 29.22
N SER A 148 -36.42 -15.78 30.39
CA SER A 148 -35.11 -15.37 30.85
C SER A 148 -34.00 -15.80 29.88
N LYS A 149 -34.07 -17.01 29.34
CA LYS A 149 -33.07 -17.50 28.35
C LYS A 149 -33.17 -16.77 27.02
N ARG A 150 -34.38 -16.48 26.55
CA ARG A 150 -34.58 -15.64 25.36
C ARG A 150 -33.95 -14.27 25.53
N ASP A 151 -34.20 -13.61 26.66
CA ASP A 151 -33.68 -12.28 26.96
C ASP A 151 -32.14 -12.29 27.08
N GLU A 152 -31.55 -13.37 27.62
CA GLU A 152 -30.10 -13.55 27.64
C GLU A 152 -29.52 -13.65 26.22
N LEU A 153 -30.11 -14.45 25.34
CA LEU A 153 -29.67 -14.62 23.95
C LEU A 153 -29.87 -13.34 23.14
N GLU A 154 -30.95 -12.59 23.38
CA GLU A 154 -31.19 -11.29 22.77
C GLU A 154 -30.13 -10.28 23.18
N ASN A 155 -29.77 -10.19 24.46
CA ASN A 155 -28.73 -9.33 24.97
C ASN A 155 -27.37 -9.70 24.39
N GLU A 156 -27.06 -10.99 24.26
CA GLU A 156 -25.79 -11.43 23.62
C GLU A 156 -25.75 -11.04 22.15
N MET A 157 -26.83 -11.27 21.40
CA MET A 157 -26.96 -10.85 20.00
C MET A 157 -26.77 -9.35 19.88
N GLN A 158 -27.42 -8.54 20.73
CA GLN A 158 -27.30 -7.09 20.72
C GLN A 158 -25.88 -6.61 21.03
N LEU A 159 -25.19 -7.25 21.97
CA LEU A 159 -23.78 -6.96 22.28
C LEU A 159 -22.90 -7.24 21.06
N LYS A 160 -23.10 -8.37 20.36
CA LYS A 160 -22.35 -8.70 19.13
C LYS A 160 -22.67 -7.75 17.99
N PHE A 161 -23.93 -7.32 17.84
CA PHE A 161 -24.33 -6.30 16.89
C PHE A 161 -23.61 -4.96 17.14
N ASN A 162 -23.58 -4.50 18.38
CA ASN A 162 -22.90 -3.27 18.76
C ASN A 162 -21.41 -3.35 18.48
N THR A 163 -20.78 -4.50 18.75
CA THR A 163 -19.37 -4.75 18.44
C THR A 163 -19.12 -4.71 16.93
N TYR A 164 -19.96 -5.36 16.13
CA TYR A 164 -19.87 -5.33 14.67
C TYR A 164 -20.03 -3.91 14.12
N SER A 165 -21.04 -3.17 14.61
CA SER A 165 -21.29 -1.78 14.23
C SER A 165 -20.10 -0.87 14.53
N ALA A 166 -19.49 -1.01 15.71
CA ALA A 166 -18.29 -0.27 16.09
C ALA A 166 -17.10 -0.59 15.18
N MET A 167 -16.85 -1.88 14.87
CA MET A 167 -15.76 -2.28 13.97
C MET A 167 -15.98 -1.77 12.55
N ARG A 168 -17.21 -1.76 12.06
CA ARG A 168 -17.56 -1.20 10.76
C ARG A 168 -17.31 0.31 10.70
N THR A 169 -17.70 1.05 11.73
CA THR A 169 -17.44 2.49 11.83
C THR A 169 -15.93 2.78 11.84
N GLN A 170 -15.15 2.00 12.59
CA GLN A 170 -13.69 2.13 12.61
C GLN A 170 -13.07 1.82 11.25
N LEU A 171 -13.57 0.80 10.54
CA LEU A 171 -13.10 0.48 9.20
C LEU A 171 -13.30 1.66 8.23
N GLU A 172 -14.48 2.27 8.22
CA GLU A 172 -14.75 3.44 7.37
C GLU A 172 -13.86 4.63 7.75
N ALA A 173 -13.61 4.87 9.04
CA ALA A 173 -12.67 5.89 9.49
C ALA A 173 -11.22 5.61 9.01
N MET A 174 -10.78 4.35 9.01
CA MET A 174 -9.45 4.00 8.50
C MET A 174 -9.35 4.12 6.98
N ARG A 175 -10.44 3.81 6.25
CA ARG A 175 -10.52 4.03 4.80
C ARG A 175 -10.43 5.51 4.45
N ALA A 176 -11.15 6.38 5.16
CA ALA A 176 -11.07 7.83 5.00
C ALA A 176 -9.65 8.34 5.28
N LYS A 177 -9.00 7.85 6.32
CA LYS A 177 -7.61 8.18 6.65
C LYS A 177 -6.61 7.70 5.60
N LEU A 178 -6.85 6.55 4.97
CA LEU A 178 -6.03 6.06 3.86
C LEU A 178 -6.15 7.00 2.65
N GLN A 179 -7.36 7.44 2.34
CA GLN A 179 -7.61 8.37 1.25
C GLN A 179 -6.95 9.74 1.51
N GLU A 180 -7.06 10.27 2.72
CA GLU A 180 -6.38 11.51 3.14
C GLU A 180 -4.85 11.43 2.98
N LYS A 181 -4.25 10.28 3.30
CA LYS A 181 -2.81 10.07 3.18
C LYS A 181 -2.33 9.77 1.77
N THR A 182 -3.23 9.51 0.84
CA THR A 182 -2.90 9.26 -0.55
C THR A 182 -2.57 10.58 -1.25
N PRO A 183 -1.29 10.84 -1.61
CA PRO A 183 -0.91 12.09 -2.23
C PRO A 183 -1.46 12.17 -3.66
N ALA A 184 -1.97 13.35 -4.03
CA ALA A 184 -2.27 13.67 -5.42
C ALA A 184 -1.03 14.30 -6.07
N PHE A 185 -0.57 13.71 -7.18
CA PHE A 185 0.54 14.26 -7.96
C PHE A 185 0.00 14.91 -9.23
N THR A 186 0.45 16.13 -9.51
CA THR A 186 0.17 16.83 -10.75
C THR A 186 1.47 17.05 -11.50
N THR A 187 1.54 16.67 -12.77
CA THR A 187 2.70 16.93 -13.62
C THR A 187 2.61 18.37 -14.13
N LEU A 188 3.55 19.20 -13.76
CA LEU A 188 3.62 20.61 -14.18
C LEU A 188 4.24 20.76 -15.58
N GLN A 189 5.25 19.93 -15.88
CA GLN A 189 5.97 19.94 -17.15
C GLN A 189 6.35 18.50 -17.51
N CYS A 190 6.14 18.12 -18.76
CA CYS A 190 6.59 16.85 -19.30
C CYS A 190 8.07 16.93 -19.68
N ALA A 191 8.72 15.78 -19.88
CA ALA A 191 10.08 15.72 -20.40
C ALA A 191 10.10 16.33 -21.81
N THR A 192 11.01 17.28 -22.02
CA THR A 192 11.22 18.02 -23.29
C THR A 192 12.63 17.81 -23.79
#